data_7848fea27a5d9f3c6c35fd13eb028c1c
#
_entry.id   7848fea27a5d9f3c6c35fd13eb028c1c
#
_cell.length_a   1.000
_cell.length_b   1.000
_cell.length_c   1.000
_cell.angle_alpha   90.00
_cell.angle_beta   90.00
_cell.angle_gamma   90.00
#
_symmetry.space_group_name_H-M   'P 1'
#
loop_
_entity.id
_entity.type
_entity.pdbx_description
1 polymer ?
#
loop_
_entity_poly.entity_id
_entity_poly.type
_entity_poly.pdbx_seq_one_letter_code
_entity_poly.pdbx_strand_id
1 'polypeptide(L)'
;MKRTVIMLLCAAVCIVAAAASAKPKSFVVNTTKSGKNVMGFAGTTPVEITVTDGVIEKVVALPNQETPEYFKKVQDSPIFTKLLGKTPQEASGIQLDAVSGATFSSKAVIENLRIGLKEAVKKAK
;
A
#
# COMPACT_ATOMS: atom_id res chain seq x y z
N MET A 1 6.10 -42.15 -32.88
CA MET A 1 7.09 -41.18 -32.38
C MET A 1 6.61 -39.76 -32.43
N LYS A 2 6.11 -39.30 -33.56
CA LYS A 2 5.60 -37.91 -33.69
C LYS A 2 4.42 -37.63 -32.77
N ARG A 3 3.53 -38.60 -32.55
CA ARG A 3 2.38 -38.45 -31.65
C ARG A 3 2.80 -38.28 -30.20
N THR A 4 3.86 -38.96 -29.80
CA THR A 4 4.36 -38.86 -28.42
C THR A 4 4.94 -37.48 -28.15
N VAL A 5 5.63 -36.91 -29.13
CA VAL A 5 6.20 -35.56 -29.03
C VAL A 5 5.10 -34.51 -28.92
N ILE A 6 4.01 -34.68 -29.69
CA ILE A 6 2.87 -33.77 -29.63
C ILE A 6 2.18 -33.81 -28.27
N MET A 7 2.05 -35.01 -27.68
CA MET A 7 1.46 -35.17 -26.34
C MET A 7 2.30 -34.49 -25.27
N LEU A 8 3.62 -34.60 -25.35
CA LEU A 8 4.52 -33.93 -24.44
C LEU A 8 4.39 -32.41 -24.52
N LEU A 9 4.23 -31.89 -25.72
CA LEU A 9 4.05 -30.46 -25.94
C LEU A 9 2.74 -29.96 -25.31
N CYS A 10 1.66 -30.72 -25.45
CA CYS A 10 0.38 -30.38 -24.84
C CYS A 10 0.45 -30.36 -23.32
N ALA A 11 1.16 -31.30 -22.71
CA ALA A 11 1.34 -31.33 -21.27
C ALA A 11 2.11 -30.11 -20.77
N ALA A 12 3.15 -29.71 -21.49
CA ALA A 12 3.92 -28.51 -21.15
C ALA A 12 3.07 -27.25 -21.23
N VAL A 13 2.22 -27.14 -22.25
CA VAL A 13 1.32 -25.99 -22.39
C VAL A 13 0.31 -25.94 -21.25
N CYS A 14 -0.22 -27.08 -20.82
CA CYS A 14 -1.15 -27.13 -19.70
C CYS A 14 -0.52 -26.66 -18.40
N ILE A 15 0.74 -27.01 -18.13
CA ILE A 15 1.47 -26.57 -16.94
C ILE A 15 1.65 -25.06 -16.94
N VAL A 16 2.01 -24.48 -18.08
CA VAL A 16 2.18 -23.02 -18.22
C VAL A 16 0.84 -22.31 -18.03
N ALA A 17 -0.23 -22.83 -18.57
CA ALA A 17 -1.56 -22.27 -18.40
C ALA A 17 -2.01 -22.27 -16.93
N ALA A 18 -1.73 -23.35 -16.20
CA ALA A 18 -2.05 -23.44 -14.77
C ALA A 18 -1.28 -22.40 -13.95
N ALA A 19 0.00 -22.21 -14.24
CA ALA A 19 0.83 -21.21 -13.57
C ALA A 19 0.35 -19.78 -13.90
N ALA A 20 -0.03 -19.52 -15.15
CA ALA A 20 -0.50 -18.23 -15.60
C ALA A 20 -1.88 -17.85 -15.01
N SER A 21 -2.69 -18.85 -14.59
CA SER A 21 -4.00 -18.60 -14.01
C SER A 21 -3.98 -18.25 -12.53
N ALA A 22 -2.83 -18.34 -11.87
CA ALA A 22 -2.71 -18.01 -10.46
C ALA A 22 -2.93 -16.50 -10.26
N LYS A 23 -3.91 -16.14 -9.43
CA LYS A 23 -4.22 -14.74 -9.12
C LYS A 23 -3.28 -14.22 -8.05
N PRO A 24 -2.77 -12.97 -8.17
CA PRO A 24 -1.99 -12.36 -7.11
C PRO A 24 -2.84 -12.21 -5.84
N LYS A 25 -2.23 -12.41 -4.69
CA LYS A 25 -2.89 -12.16 -3.41
C LYS A 25 -2.79 -10.69 -3.10
N SER A 26 -3.92 -10.03 -2.97
CA SER A 26 -3.92 -8.62 -2.62
C SER A 26 -4.93 -8.32 -1.52
N PHE A 27 -4.63 -7.33 -0.71
CA PHE A 27 -5.56 -6.80 0.27
C PHE A 27 -5.34 -5.30 0.40
N VAL A 28 -6.36 -4.63 0.95
CA VAL A 28 -6.35 -3.18 1.14
C VAL A 28 -6.56 -2.88 2.60
N VAL A 29 -5.76 -1.96 3.14
CA VAL A 29 -5.92 -1.42 4.49
C VAL A 29 -6.39 0.02 4.37
N ASN A 30 -7.53 0.31 4.98
CA ASN A 30 -8.13 1.65 5.00
C ASN A 30 -8.20 2.12 6.45
N THR A 31 -7.58 3.27 6.75
CA THR A 31 -7.48 3.76 8.12
C THR A 31 -8.61 4.71 8.54
N THR A 32 -9.69 4.79 7.78
CA THR A 32 -10.81 5.68 8.11
C THR A 32 -11.33 5.43 9.53
N LYS A 33 -11.47 4.18 9.92
CA LYS A 33 -11.95 3.82 11.25
C LYS A 33 -10.83 3.76 12.28
N SER A 34 -9.72 3.13 11.94
CA SER A 34 -8.61 2.95 12.88
C SER A 34 -7.88 4.24 13.17
N GLY A 35 -7.86 5.18 12.25
CA GLY A 35 -7.24 6.50 12.42
C GLY A 35 -8.23 7.61 12.77
N LYS A 36 -9.43 7.28 13.21
CA LYS A 36 -10.48 8.29 13.50
C LYS A 36 -10.10 9.30 14.57
N ASN A 37 -9.17 8.96 15.44
CA ASN A 37 -8.72 9.85 16.52
C ASN A 37 -7.45 10.61 16.17
N VAL A 38 -6.90 10.37 14.98
CA VAL A 38 -5.70 11.08 14.51
C VAL A 38 -6.15 12.32 13.75
N MET A 39 -5.85 13.47 14.30
CA MET A 39 -6.29 14.75 13.72
C MET A 39 -5.12 15.48 13.09
N GLY A 40 -5.32 15.94 11.85
CA GLY A 40 -4.45 16.89 11.19
C GLY A 40 -4.79 18.32 11.59
N PHE A 41 -4.61 19.24 10.67
CA PHE A 41 -4.95 20.65 10.93
C PHE A 41 -6.47 20.89 10.96
N ALA A 42 -7.19 20.33 9.99
CA ALA A 42 -8.63 20.56 9.84
C ALA A 42 -9.50 19.33 10.15
N GLY A 43 -8.92 18.15 10.25
CA GLY A 43 -9.68 16.92 10.50
C GLY A 43 -8.83 15.67 10.37
N THR A 44 -9.49 14.53 10.21
CA THR A 44 -8.80 13.26 10.02
C THR A 44 -8.20 13.16 8.62
N THR A 45 -7.10 12.41 8.51
CA THR A 45 -6.39 12.23 7.25
C THR A 45 -6.23 10.74 6.94
N PRO A 46 -7.34 10.04 6.65
CA PRO A 46 -7.27 8.60 6.42
C PRO A 46 -6.46 8.27 5.17
N VAL A 47 -5.83 7.12 5.18
CA VAL A 47 -5.03 6.63 4.05
C VAL A 47 -5.46 5.22 3.68
N GLU A 48 -5.10 4.84 2.46
CA GLU A 48 -5.36 3.49 1.97
C GLU A 48 -4.06 2.90 1.46
N ILE A 49 -3.74 1.70 1.92
CA ILE A 49 -2.54 0.97 1.54
C ILE A 49 -2.96 -0.31 0.83
N THR A 50 -2.49 -0.50 -0.39
CA THR A 50 -2.74 -1.74 -1.15
C THR A 50 -1.48 -2.59 -1.13
N VAL A 51 -1.63 -3.83 -0.68
CA VAL A 51 -0.54 -4.81 -0.64
C VAL A 51 -0.85 -5.92 -1.65
N THR A 52 0.08 -6.18 -2.56
CA THR A 52 -0.07 -7.22 -3.59
C THR A 52 1.16 -8.13 -3.54
N ASP A 53 0.91 -9.43 -3.41
CA ASP A 53 1.98 -10.45 -3.32
C ASP A 53 3.01 -10.12 -2.23
N GLY A 54 2.53 -9.61 -1.11
CA GLY A 54 3.37 -9.32 0.05
C GLY A 54 4.09 -7.98 0.03
N VAL A 55 3.97 -7.19 -1.04
CA VAL A 55 4.62 -5.88 -1.13
C VAL A 55 3.61 -4.76 -1.32
N ILE A 56 3.95 -3.58 -0.83
CA ILE A 56 3.10 -2.40 -0.95
C ILE A 56 3.14 -1.92 -2.40
N GLU A 57 2.00 -1.99 -3.05
CA GLU A 57 1.85 -1.57 -4.44
C GLU A 57 1.37 -0.13 -4.55
N LYS A 58 0.53 0.32 -3.61
CA LYS A 58 -0.11 1.62 -3.70
C LYS A 58 -0.35 2.19 -2.31
N VAL A 59 -0.10 3.49 -2.16
CA VAL A 59 -0.39 4.25 -0.95
C VAL A 59 -1.04 5.55 -1.38
N VAL A 60 -2.27 5.78 -0.94
CA VAL A 60 -3.02 6.99 -1.31
C VAL A 60 -3.68 7.63 -0.11
N ALA A 61 -3.81 8.95 -0.13
CA ALA A 61 -4.61 9.68 0.84
C ALA A 61 -6.06 9.65 0.39
N LEU A 62 -6.95 9.34 1.33
CA LEU A 62 -8.39 9.38 1.08
C LEU A 62 -8.89 10.82 1.25
N PRO A 63 -10.13 11.12 0.80
CA PRO A 63 -10.69 12.47 0.95
C PRO A 63 -10.62 12.96 2.39
N ASN A 64 -10.22 14.21 2.56
CA ASN A 64 -10.06 14.82 3.88
C ASN A 64 -10.43 16.30 3.82
N GLN A 65 -10.44 16.96 4.99
CA GLN A 65 -10.83 18.35 5.14
C GLN A 65 -9.62 19.29 5.21
N GLU A 66 -8.41 18.79 5.00
CA GLU A 66 -7.21 19.62 5.06
C GLU A 66 -7.19 20.67 3.97
N THR A 67 -6.52 21.79 4.22
CA THR A 67 -6.38 22.86 3.24
C THR A 67 -5.63 22.35 2.02
N PRO A 68 -6.23 22.42 0.82
CA PRO A 68 -5.64 21.80 -0.38
C PRO A 68 -4.20 22.22 -0.66
N GLU A 69 -3.85 23.48 -0.44
CA GLU A 69 -2.50 24.00 -0.68
C GLU A 69 -1.47 23.31 0.24
N TYR A 70 -1.81 23.13 1.50
CA TYR A 70 -0.93 22.45 2.45
C TYR A 70 -0.90 20.97 2.22
N PHE A 71 -2.04 20.37 1.94
CA PHE A 71 -2.12 18.94 1.73
C PHE A 71 -1.40 18.50 0.45
N LYS A 72 -1.40 19.35 -0.57
CA LYS A 72 -0.63 19.11 -1.79
C LYS A 72 0.86 18.92 -1.49
N LYS A 73 1.40 19.71 -0.57
CA LYS A 73 2.79 19.57 -0.13
C LYS A 73 3.06 18.19 0.45
N VAL A 74 2.10 17.65 1.21
CA VAL A 74 2.19 16.31 1.77
C VAL A 74 2.16 15.25 0.66
N GLN A 75 1.24 15.40 -0.29
CA GLN A 75 1.10 14.46 -1.41
C GLN A 75 2.33 14.45 -2.32
N ASP A 76 2.95 15.61 -2.53
CA ASP A 76 4.15 15.73 -3.37
C ASP A 76 5.42 15.31 -2.64
N SER A 77 5.35 15.05 -1.34
CA SER A 77 6.50 14.65 -0.53
C SER A 77 6.80 13.15 -0.69
N PRO A 78 7.99 12.70 -0.26
CA PRO A 78 8.34 11.28 -0.35
C PRO A 78 7.58 10.36 0.61
N ILE A 79 6.73 10.91 1.48
CA ILE A 79 5.99 10.10 2.49
C ILE A 79 5.28 8.90 1.85
N PHE A 80 4.58 9.12 0.75
CA PHE A 80 3.83 8.05 0.09
C PHE A 80 4.71 7.11 -0.74
N THR A 81 5.73 7.65 -1.39
CA THR A 81 6.55 6.87 -2.32
C THR A 81 7.63 6.04 -1.65
N LYS A 82 8.09 6.44 -0.46
CA LYS A 82 9.11 5.69 0.28
C LYS A 82 8.69 4.26 0.63
N LEU A 83 7.38 4.03 0.74
CA LEU A 83 6.84 2.74 1.16
C LEU A 83 6.62 1.77 0.01
N LEU A 84 6.62 2.26 -1.22
CA LEU A 84 6.32 1.44 -2.40
C LEU A 84 7.40 0.38 -2.62
N GLY A 85 6.95 -0.83 -2.96
CA GLY A 85 7.84 -1.96 -3.21
C GLY A 85 8.42 -2.62 -1.96
N LYS A 86 8.03 -2.16 -0.78
CA LYS A 86 8.46 -2.72 0.51
C LYS A 86 7.41 -3.68 1.05
N THR A 87 7.83 -4.64 1.84
CA THR A 87 6.86 -5.40 2.63
C THR A 87 6.31 -4.50 3.73
N PRO A 88 5.10 -4.78 4.24
CA PRO A 88 4.57 -3.98 5.36
C PRO A 88 5.53 -3.92 6.54
N GLN A 89 6.23 -5.00 6.84
CA GLN A 89 7.17 -5.04 7.93
C GLN A 89 8.39 -4.15 7.68
N GLU A 90 8.97 -4.20 6.49
CA GLU A 90 10.06 -3.31 6.10
C GLU A 90 9.62 -1.85 6.15
N ALA A 91 8.43 -1.56 5.61
CA ALA A 91 7.88 -0.21 5.58
C ALA A 91 7.67 0.35 6.99
N SER A 92 7.30 -0.49 7.95
CA SER A 92 7.10 -0.07 9.34
C SER A 92 8.39 0.47 9.98
N GLY A 93 9.55 0.08 9.48
CA GLY A 93 10.83 0.56 9.97
C GLY A 93 11.36 1.80 9.25
N ILE A 94 10.68 2.26 8.22
CA ILE A 94 11.12 3.43 7.46
C ILE A 94 10.75 4.70 8.20
N GLN A 95 11.71 5.61 8.32
CA GLN A 95 11.45 6.91 8.92
C GLN A 95 10.73 7.82 7.92
N LEU A 96 9.63 8.40 8.37
CA LEU A 96 8.87 9.38 7.60
C LEU A 96 8.93 10.72 8.32
N ASP A 97 9.23 11.77 7.58
CA ASP A 97 9.45 13.10 8.14
C ASP A 97 8.29 14.03 7.81
N ALA A 98 7.96 14.89 8.77
CA ALA A 98 6.95 15.92 8.57
C ALA A 98 7.40 16.90 7.48
N VAL A 99 6.44 17.40 6.71
CA VAL A 99 6.68 18.31 5.60
C VAL A 99 6.68 19.75 6.11
N SER A 100 7.73 20.49 5.79
CA SER A 100 7.83 21.90 6.14
C SER A 100 6.67 22.68 5.50
N GLY A 101 5.98 23.49 6.30
CA GLY A 101 4.81 24.25 5.83
C GLY A 101 3.50 23.45 5.86
N ALA A 102 3.54 22.15 6.22
CA ALA A 102 2.35 21.32 6.36
C ALA A 102 2.54 20.32 7.52
N THR A 103 3.07 20.80 8.63
CA THR A 103 3.49 19.97 9.77
C THR A 103 2.35 19.15 10.37
N PHE A 104 1.22 19.78 10.65
CA PHE A 104 0.10 19.08 11.28
C PHE A 104 -0.51 18.04 10.34
N SER A 105 -0.74 18.40 9.09
CA SER A 105 -1.29 17.49 8.09
C SER A 105 -0.34 16.31 7.84
N SER A 106 0.95 16.56 7.69
CA SER A 106 1.92 15.49 7.42
C SER A 106 2.11 14.56 8.60
N LYS A 107 2.13 15.09 9.84
CA LYS A 107 2.22 14.25 11.04
C LYS A 107 1.01 13.33 11.16
N ALA A 108 -0.18 13.84 10.86
CA ALA A 108 -1.41 13.05 10.89
C ALA A 108 -1.38 11.93 9.84
N VAL A 109 -0.93 12.24 8.63
CA VAL A 109 -0.77 11.24 7.57
C VAL A 109 0.25 10.18 7.98
N ILE A 110 1.38 10.57 8.53
CA ILE A 110 2.42 9.64 9.00
C ILE A 110 1.84 8.70 10.06
N GLU A 111 1.09 9.23 11.01
CA GLU A 111 0.47 8.42 12.05
C GLU A 111 -0.55 7.44 11.47
N ASN A 112 -1.37 7.89 10.52
CA ASN A 112 -2.31 7.01 9.81
C ASN A 112 -1.56 5.92 9.05
N LEU A 113 -0.45 6.24 8.41
CA LEU A 113 0.36 5.25 7.71
C LEU A 113 0.93 4.22 8.68
N ARG A 114 1.38 4.63 9.86
CA ARG A 114 1.85 3.70 10.89
C ARG A 114 0.75 2.77 11.36
N ILE A 115 -0.44 3.30 11.59
CA ILE A 115 -1.62 2.50 11.96
C ILE A 115 -1.93 1.49 10.85
N GLY A 116 -1.98 1.95 9.62
CA GLY A 116 -2.27 1.11 8.45
C GLY A 116 -1.22 0.04 8.21
N LEU A 117 0.05 0.37 8.38
CA LEU A 117 1.14 -0.60 8.23
C LEU A 117 1.06 -1.69 9.31
N LYS A 118 0.71 -1.31 10.53
CA LYS A 118 0.53 -2.26 11.63
C LYS A 118 -0.58 -3.27 11.30
N GLU A 119 -1.69 -2.80 10.76
CA GLU A 119 -2.77 -3.66 10.29
C GLU A 119 -2.33 -4.54 9.13
N ALA A 120 -1.57 -3.98 8.19
CA ALA A 120 -1.06 -4.72 7.04
C ALA A 120 -0.12 -5.86 7.46
N VAL A 121 0.75 -5.63 8.44
CA VAL A 121 1.62 -6.67 8.99
C VAL A 121 0.79 -7.81 9.56
N LYS A 122 -0.28 -7.51 10.29
CA LYS A 122 -1.17 -8.53 10.84
C LYS A 122 -1.87 -9.34 9.75
N LYS A 123 -2.35 -8.69 8.71
CA LYS A 123 -3.03 -9.35 7.60
C LYS A 123 -2.09 -10.19 6.73
N ALA A 124 -0.82 -9.81 6.67
CA ALA A 124 0.18 -10.54 5.88
C ALA A 124 0.65 -11.83 6.54
N LYS A 125 0.34 -12.06 7.80
CA LYS A 125 0.64 -13.33 8.50
C LYS A 125 -0.41 -14.42 8.20
#